data_6ce08e8badb52ba090b078fa2705a9dc
#
_entry.id   6ce08e8badb52ba090b078fa2705a9dc
#
_cell.length_a   1.000
_cell.length_b   1.000
_cell.length_c   1.000
_cell.angle_alpha   90.00
_cell.angle_beta   90.00
_cell.angle_gamma   90.00
#
_symmetry.space_group_name_H-M   'P 1'
#
loop_
_entity.id
_entity.type
_entity.pdbx_description
1 polymer ?
#
loop_
_entity_poly.entity_id
_entity_poly.type
_entity_poly.pdbx_seq_one_letter_code
_entity_poly.pdbx_strand_id
1 'polypeptide(L)'
;MEVIDGTAVQADWPSPTDPVCVMVLPSMPGQVVAAARWVGADGGAAEHALTSSHRRPVAYVHEQRISVIAVEIAPNAASQDEVHVHAGSHGLVVVCPQRLMPVLGAMALRVRGGPQEAVAALLLALANQAIPAIEDLSEEVDQLDQDRIALASSARRRTISELRRRVFALQLLWGAHHLLCAPDGTLAEALTDPVGRRRLRQAAAVYEANSAAAAQLYARLGDAFTRQSAVINERLTLVTVVFLPLTVISSFFGMNFGWMTDHIGSAGSFIVLGIGLPVALLVATVLGVRMFSGR
;
A
#
# COMPACT_ATOMS: atom_id res chain seq x y z
N MET A 1 30.26 -1.41 16.63
CA MET A 1 29.44 -0.34 17.26
C MET A 1 28.68 -0.95 18.42
N GLU A 2 28.71 -0.35 19.58
CA GLU A 2 27.94 -0.76 20.76
C GLU A 2 26.52 -0.22 20.66
N VAL A 3 25.52 -0.98 21.12
CA VAL A 3 24.11 -0.53 21.17
C VAL A 3 23.74 -0.24 22.61
N ILE A 4 23.31 0.98 22.87
CA ILE A 4 22.98 1.48 24.20
C ILE A 4 21.50 1.88 24.24
N ASP A 5 20.81 1.53 25.35
CA ASP A 5 19.46 2.02 25.62
C ASP A 5 19.51 3.54 25.88
N GLY A 6 18.73 4.30 25.17
CA GLY A 6 18.65 5.74 25.30
C GLY A 6 18.24 6.25 26.69
N THR A 7 17.56 5.42 27.47
CA THR A 7 17.20 5.75 28.87
C THR A 7 18.43 5.79 29.79
N ALA A 8 19.53 5.16 29.41
CA ALA A 8 20.78 5.15 30.17
C ALA A 8 21.65 6.38 29.93
N VAL A 9 21.38 7.15 28.85
CA VAL A 9 22.21 8.29 28.47
C VAL A 9 21.98 9.47 29.43
N GLN A 10 23.06 9.98 30.00
CA GLN A 10 23.03 11.18 30.86
C GLN A 10 23.70 12.35 30.15
N ALA A 11 23.18 13.56 30.37
CA ALA A 11 23.67 14.78 29.70
C ALA A 11 25.15 15.11 30.01
N ASP A 12 25.63 14.67 31.16
CA ASP A 12 27.00 14.98 31.66
C ASP A 12 28.04 13.91 31.30
N TRP A 13 27.64 12.87 30.52
CA TRP A 13 28.58 11.86 30.10
C TRP A 13 29.61 12.40 29.10
N PRO A 14 30.89 12.01 29.23
CA PRO A 14 31.88 12.34 28.23
C PRO A 14 31.50 11.73 26.86
N SER A 15 31.84 12.39 25.77
CA SER A 15 31.61 11.85 24.44
C SER A 15 32.26 10.46 24.29
N PRO A 16 31.57 9.53 23.64
CA PRO A 16 32.08 8.17 23.51
C PRO A 16 33.38 8.15 22.68
N THR A 17 34.33 7.31 23.11
CA THR A 17 35.60 7.12 22.40
C THR A 17 35.43 6.21 21.18
N ASP A 18 34.53 5.26 21.27
CA ASP A 18 34.20 4.34 20.19
C ASP A 18 32.80 4.62 19.63
N PRO A 19 32.54 4.34 18.35
CA PRO A 19 31.24 4.56 17.75
C PRO A 19 30.12 3.78 18.45
N VAL A 20 29.08 4.49 18.90
CA VAL A 20 27.92 3.91 19.61
C VAL A 20 26.63 4.10 18.83
N CYS A 21 25.66 3.21 19.05
CA CYS A 21 24.29 3.35 18.59
C CYS A 21 23.37 3.47 19.80
N VAL A 22 22.68 4.59 19.91
CA VAL A 22 21.70 4.83 20.98
C VAL A 22 20.29 4.59 20.42
N MET A 23 19.56 3.67 21.04
CA MET A 23 18.18 3.34 20.67
C MET A 23 17.22 4.05 21.62
N VAL A 24 16.30 4.85 21.07
CA VAL A 24 15.35 5.67 21.85
C VAL A 24 13.93 5.44 21.35
N LEU A 25 12.97 5.41 22.28
CA LEU A 25 11.53 5.39 21.93
C LEU A 25 11.08 6.80 21.51
N PRO A 26 10.17 6.92 20.53
CA PRO A 26 9.60 8.21 20.09
C PRO A 26 8.90 8.97 21.20
N SER A 27 8.40 8.25 22.25
CA SER A 27 7.73 8.82 23.42
C SER A 27 8.66 9.55 24.38
N MET A 28 9.98 9.57 24.15
CA MET A 28 10.99 10.15 25.04
C MET A 28 11.78 11.30 24.35
N PRO A 29 11.15 12.43 23.98
CA PRO A 29 11.78 13.47 23.18
C PRO A 29 13.02 14.09 23.84
N GLY A 30 13.00 14.29 25.15
CA GLY A 30 14.14 14.81 25.91
C GLY A 30 15.38 13.90 25.84
N GLN A 31 15.17 12.60 25.86
CA GLN A 31 16.25 11.61 25.70
C GLN A 31 16.85 11.61 24.30
N VAL A 32 16.00 11.80 23.27
CA VAL A 32 16.47 11.87 21.88
C VAL A 32 17.43 13.03 21.69
N VAL A 33 17.08 14.23 22.18
CA VAL A 33 17.92 15.43 22.05
C VAL A 33 19.22 15.28 22.85
N ALA A 34 19.15 14.73 24.06
CA ALA A 34 20.33 14.48 24.89
C ALA A 34 21.27 13.46 24.20
N ALA A 35 20.75 12.36 23.71
CA ALA A 35 21.50 11.35 23.01
C ALA A 35 22.12 11.89 21.69
N ALA A 36 21.37 12.69 20.92
CA ALA A 36 21.88 13.30 19.70
C ALA A 36 23.09 14.20 19.97
N ARG A 37 23.01 15.05 20.98
CA ARG A 37 24.14 15.90 21.40
C ARG A 37 25.33 15.06 21.85
N TRP A 38 25.10 14.02 22.62
CA TRP A 38 26.13 13.13 23.16
C TRP A 38 26.93 12.41 22.06
N VAL A 39 26.27 11.94 20.99
CA VAL A 39 26.96 11.31 19.86
C VAL A 39 27.51 12.31 18.85
N GLY A 40 27.40 13.63 19.10
CA GLY A 40 27.87 14.69 18.19
C GLY A 40 26.97 14.87 16.96
N ALA A 41 25.73 14.40 16.99
CA ALA A 41 24.75 14.70 15.97
C ALA A 41 24.09 16.08 16.18
N ASP A 42 23.25 16.50 15.23
CA ASP A 42 22.53 17.77 15.32
C ASP A 42 21.31 17.63 16.25
N GLY A 43 21.42 18.15 17.47
CA GLY A 43 20.32 18.14 18.44
C GLY A 43 19.13 18.99 18.01
N GLY A 44 19.33 20.06 17.25
CA GLY A 44 18.24 20.88 16.71
C GLY A 44 17.48 20.16 15.60
N ALA A 45 18.19 19.47 14.72
CA ALA A 45 17.54 18.62 13.71
C ALA A 45 16.77 17.46 14.34
N ALA A 46 17.30 16.87 15.42
CA ALA A 46 16.60 15.80 16.15
C ALA A 46 15.32 16.32 16.85
N GLU A 47 15.35 17.50 17.45
CA GLU A 47 14.18 18.13 18.05
C GLU A 47 13.12 18.50 17.00
N HIS A 48 13.54 19.07 15.88
CA HIS A 48 12.65 19.41 14.77
C HIS A 48 11.98 18.16 14.18
N ALA A 49 12.72 17.07 14.02
CA ALA A 49 12.20 15.81 13.51
C ALA A 49 11.09 15.23 14.40
N LEU A 50 11.19 15.39 15.71
CA LEU A 50 10.17 14.91 16.67
C LEU A 50 8.91 15.79 16.72
N THR A 51 9.03 17.07 16.38
CA THR A 51 7.90 18.02 16.41
C THR A 51 7.14 18.07 15.09
N SER A 52 7.75 17.57 14.01
CA SER A 52 7.18 17.58 12.66
C SER A 52 6.69 16.17 12.29
N SER A 53 5.49 16.07 11.73
CA SER A 53 5.01 14.80 11.18
C SER A 53 5.44 14.67 9.72
N HIS A 54 6.12 13.59 9.40
CA HIS A 54 6.65 13.33 8.07
C HIS A 54 5.83 12.23 7.39
N ARG A 55 5.24 12.56 6.24
CA ARG A 55 4.52 11.57 5.39
C ARG A 55 5.41 10.92 4.33
N ARG A 56 6.64 11.41 4.19
CA ARG A 56 7.63 10.94 3.22
C ARG A 56 9.00 10.92 3.86
N PRO A 57 9.87 10.01 3.45
CA PRO A 57 11.23 9.96 3.94
C PRO A 57 12.00 11.23 3.51
N VAL A 58 12.82 11.73 4.40
CA VAL A 58 13.62 12.95 4.21
C VAL A 58 15.01 12.73 4.78
N ALA A 59 16.04 13.29 4.14
CA ALA A 59 17.39 13.40 4.69
C ALA A 59 17.82 14.85 4.80
N TYR A 60 18.40 15.18 5.92
CA TYR A 60 19.09 16.45 6.17
C TYR A 60 20.58 16.17 6.35
N VAL A 61 21.39 16.80 5.54
CA VAL A 61 22.84 16.65 5.59
C VAL A 61 23.46 18.02 5.85
N HIS A 62 24.23 18.11 6.92
CA HIS A 62 24.98 19.30 7.25
C HIS A 62 26.40 18.89 7.65
N GLU A 63 27.40 19.23 6.82
CA GLU A 63 28.78 18.77 6.96
C GLU A 63 28.86 17.22 7.04
N GLN A 64 29.31 16.68 8.18
CA GLN A 64 29.43 15.24 8.44
C GLN A 64 28.25 14.68 9.24
N ARG A 65 27.27 15.53 9.58
CA ARG A 65 26.07 15.13 10.34
C ARG A 65 24.97 14.76 9.38
N ILE A 66 24.38 13.62 9.60
CA ILE A 66 23.31 13.09 8.75
C ILE A 66 22.11 12.82 9.63
N SER A 67 20.97 13.42 9.27
CA SER A 67 19.67 13.14 9.89
C SER A 67 18.74 12.58 8.82
N VAL A 68 18.29 11.34 8.99
CA VAL A 68 17.36 10.67 8.09
C VAL A 68 16.09 10.37 8.85
N ILE A 69 14.97 10.69 8.25
CA ILE A 69 13.65 10.29 8.71
C ILE A 69 13.11 9.32 7.67
N ALA A 70 13.04 8.05 8.01
CA ALA A 70 12.39 7.00 7.22
C ALA A 70 10.96 6.82 7.72
N VAL A 71 10.05 6.51 6.83
CA VAL A 71 8.65 6.23 7.15
C VAL A 71 8.38 4.77 6.85
N GLU A 72 7.85 4.04 7.81
CA GLU A 72 7.46 2.65 7.66
C GLU A 72 5.96 2.50 7.85
N ILE A 73 5.35 1.64 7.06
CA ILE A 73 3.96 1.26 7.26
C ILE A 73 3.93 -0.06 8.01
N ALA A 74 3.24 -0.07 9.15
CA ALA A 74 3.04 -1.29 9.90
C ALA A 74 2.38 -2.38 9.03
N PRO A 75 2.68 -3.67 9.23
CA PRO A 75 2.19 -4.77 8.38
C PRO A 75 0.66 -4.77 8.18
N ASN A 76 -0.11 -4.33 9.17
CA ASN A 76 -1.57 -4.19 9.10
C ASN A 76 -2.04 -2.89 8.42
N ALA A 77 -1.12 -2.07 7.91
CA ALA A 77 -1.36 -0.75 7.29
C ALA A 77 -2.20 0.24 8.14
N ALA A 78 -2.32 -0.01 9.44
CA ALA A 78 -3.14 0.81 10.33
C ALA A 78 -2.43 2.09 10.79
N SER A 79 -1.10 2.10 10.80
CA SER A 79 -0.29 3.26 11.21
C SER A 79 0.94 3.41 10.34
N GLN A 80 1.36 4.65 10.15
CA GLN A 80 2.69 4.99 9.65
C GLN A 80 3.58 5.26 10.86
N ASP A 81 4.69 4.55 10.94
CA ASP A 81 5.68 4.75 11.97
C ASP A 81 6.89 5.49 11.37
N GLU A 82 7.38 6.47 12.08
CA GLU A 82 8.60 7.19 11.71
C GLU A 82 9.81 6.55 12.41
N VAL A 83 10.87 6.36 11.65
CA VAL A 83 12.18 5.93 12.15
C VAL A 83 13.16 7.08 11.89
N HIS A 84 13.66 7.70 12.94
CA HIS A 84 14.63 8.77 12.82
C HIS A 84 16.03 8.23 13.10
N VAL A 85 16.98 8.57 12.25
CA VAL A 85 18.40 8.20 12.39
C VAL A 85 19.22 9.47 12.34
N HIS A 86 19.84 9.82 13.45
CA HIS A 86 20.71 11.01 13.57
C HIS A 86 22.15 10.55 13.79
N ALA A 87 23.00 10.70 12.79
CA ALA A 87 24.40 10.31 12.85
C ALA A 87 25.28 11.54 13.12
N GLY A 88 26.19 11.38 14.03
CA GLY A 88 27.23 12.37 14.41
C GLY A 88 28.62 11.78 14.32
N SER A 89 29.60 12.50 14.89
CA SER A 89 31.03 12.12 14.86
C SER A 89 31.34 10.87 15.69
N HIS A 90 30.58 10.65 16.78
CA HIS A 90 30.88 9.59 17.76
C HIS A 90 29.87 8.43 17.71
N GLY A 91 28.83 8.52 16.91
CA GLY A 91 27.81 7.49 16.83
C GLY A 91 26.55 7.97 16.16
N LEU A 92 25.47 7.22 16.42
CA LEU A 92 24.16 7.57 15.91
C LEU A 92 23.07 7.35 16.98
N VAL A 93 21.99 8.11 16.84
CA VAL A 93 20.75 7.90 17.59
C VAL A 93 19.71 7.37 16.64
N VAL A 94 19.04 6.28 17.03
CA VAL A 94 17.92 5.69 16.29
C VAL A 94 16.67 5.82 17.13
N VAL A 95 15.71 6.58 16.65
CA VAL A 95 14.38 6.72 17.25
C VAL A 95 13.43 5.83 16.47
N CYS A 96 12.92 4.80 17.09
CA CYS A 96 12.04 3.87 16.40
C CYS A 96 11.03 3.22 17.35
N PRO A 97 9.91 2.67 16.84
CA PRO A 97 8.99 1.86 17.62
C PRO A 97 9.69 0.64 18.24
N GLN A 98 9.23 0.23 19.41
CA GLN A 98 9.82 -0.90 20.15
C GLN A 98 9.94 -2.18 19.31
N ARG A 99 9.00 -2.44 18.41
CA ARG A 99 9.00 -3.60 17.51
C ARG A 99 10.21 -3.68 16.57
N LEU A 100 10.78 -2.51 16.18
CA LEU A 100 11.93 -2.43 15.28
C LEU A 100 13.28 -2.43 16.00
N MET A 101 13.32 -2.14 17.29
CA MET A 101 14.57 -2.08 18.07
C MET A 101 15.45 -3.33 17.94
N PRO A 102 14.90 -4.57 18.03
CA PRO A 102 15.75 -5.77 17.92
C PRO A 102 16.42 -5.90 16.55
N VAL A 103 15.68 -5.57 15.48
CA VAL A 103 16.18 -5.71 14.09
C VAL A 103 17.23 -4.64 13.81
N LEU A 104 16.93 -3.39 14.11
CA LEU A 104 17.82 -2.26 13.87
C LEU A 104 19.05 -2.32 14.77
N GLY A 105 18.89 -2.71 16.04
CA GLY A 105 19.99 -2.93 16.97
C GLY A 105 20.93 -4.04 16.52
N ALA A 106 20.41 -5.20 16.10
CA ALA A 106 21.21 -6.29 15.56
C ALA A 106 21.99 -5.88 14.29
N MET A 107 21.41 -4.99 13.47
CA MET A 107 22.09 -4.47 12.28
C MET A 107 23.19 -3.46 12.68
N ALA A 108 22.93 -2.59 13.63
CA ALA A 108 23.93 -1.62 14.12
C ALA A 108 25.16 -2.33 14.71
N LEU A 109 24.97 -3.43 15.45
CA LEU A 109 26.07 -4.25 16.00
C LEU A 109 27.00 -4.82 14.92
N ARG A 110 26.51 -5.04 13.71
CA ARG A 110 27.28 -5.61 12.58
C ARG A 110 28.09 -4.55 11.80
N VAL A 111 27.89 -3.28 12.09
CA VAL A 111 28.60 -2.19 11.41
C VAL A 111 29.99 -2.02 12.01
N ARG A 112 31.01 -1.90 11.14
CA ARG A 112 32.41 -1.73 11.51
C ARG A 112 32.99 -0.40 11.03
N GLY A 113 32.39 0.23 10.03
CA GLY A 113 32.90 1.44 9.36
C GLY A 113 32.43 2.77 9.93
N GLY A 114 31.75 2.77 11.09
CA GLY A 114 31.35 3.99 11.76
C GLY A 114 29.92 4.46 11.48
N PRO A 115 29.53 5.69 11.94
CA PRO A 115 28.14 6.14 11.93
C PRO A 115 27.53 6.27 10.53
N GLN A 116 28.29 6.70 9.54
CA GLN A 116 27.81 6.86 8.16
C GLN A 116 27.46 5.50 7.51
N GLU A 117 28.31 4.48 7.70
CA GLU A 117 28.00 3.13 7.25
C GLU A 117 26.74 2.60 7.94
N ALA A 118 26.56 2.93 9.23
CA ALA A 118 25.40 2.51 9.99
C ALA A 118 24.09 3.09 9.47
N VAL A 119 24.06 4.36 9.08
CA VAL A 119 22.86 4.96 8.43
C VAL A 119 22.44 4.14 7.21
N ALA A 120 23.37 3.82 6.32
CA ALA A 120 23.08 3.03 5.13
C ALA A 120 22.67 1.59 5.46
N ALA A 121 23.27 0.98 6.49
CA ALA A 121 22.93 -0.36 6.96
C ALA A 121 21.52 -0.41 7.55
N LEU A 122 21.12 0.59 8.30
CA LEU A 122 19.77 0.70 8.87
C LEU A 122 18.72 0.92 7.78
N LEU A 123 18.99 1.77 6.78
CA LEU A 123 18.11 1.94 5.64
C LEU A 123 17.93 0.64 4.83
N LEU A 124 19.00 -0.12 4.66
CA LEU A 124 18.92 -1.44 4.03
C LEU A 124 18.12 -2.44 4.89
N ALA A 125 18.26 -2.39 6.21
CA ALA A 125 17.45 -3.21 7.11
C ALA A 125 15.97 -2.88 7.01
N LEU A 126 15.61 -1.60 6.98
CA LEU A 126 14.22 -1.15 6.78
C LEU A 126 13.69 -1.56 5.40
N ALA A 127 14.50 -1.44 4.34
CA ALA A 127 14.10 -1.89 3.01
C ALA A 127 13.76 -3.38 2.98
N ASN A 128 14.55 -4.21 3.67
CA ASN A 128 14.30 -5.65 3.76
C ASN A 128 13.07 -5.99 4.63
N GLN A 129 12.74 -5.16 5.63
CA GLN A 129 11.51 -5.32 6.42
C GLN A 129 10.23 -5.06 5.61
N ALA A 130 10.34 -4.37 4.48
CA ALA A 130 9.22 -4.12 3.59
C ALA A 130 8.84 -5.35 2.72
N ILE A 131 9.74 -6.33 2.56
CA ILE A 131 9.51 -7.51 1.70
C ILE A 131 8.31 -8.35 2.18
N PRO A 132 8.20 -8.77 3.46
CA PRO A 132 7.05 -9.53 3.92
C PRO A 132 5.72 -8.81 3.69
N ALA A 133 5.68 -7.48 3.79
CA ALA A 133 4.46 -6.72 3.57
C ALA A 133 3.93 -6.81 2.12
N ILE A 134 4.83 -6.92 1.12
CA ILE A 134 4.42 -7.10 -0.27
C ILE A 134 3.98 -8.55 -0.54
N GLU A 135 4.62 -9.52 0.12
CA GLU A 135 4.25 -10.93 0.03
C GLU A 135 2.85 -11.17 0.61
N ASP A 136 2.56 -10.64 1.80
CA ASP A 136 1.23 -10.70 2.44
C ASP A 136 0.15 -10.07 1.54
N LEU A 137 0.43 -8.90 0.96
CA LEU A 137 -0.49 -8.23 0.04
C LEU A 137 -0.70 -9.01 -1.25
N SER A 138 0.33 -9.68 -1.76
CA SER A 138 0.22 -10.55 -2.94
C SER A 138 -0.71 -11.72 -2.65
N GLU A 139 -0.58 -12.34 -1.48
CA GLU A 139 -1.45 -13.43 -1.04
C GLU A 139 -2.91 -12.96 -0.89
N GLU A 140 -3.15 -11.79 -0.27
CA GLU A 140 -4.51 -11.21 -0.17
C GLU A 140 -5.13 -10.98 -1.56
N VAL A 141 -4.35 -10.52 -2.54
CA VAL A 141 -4.81 -10.32 -3.94
C VAL A 141 -5.09 -11.65 -4.62
N ASP A 142 -4.25 -12.68 -4.41
CA ASP A 142 -4.43 -14.00 -4.99
C ASP A 142 -5.68 -14.70 -4.43
N GLN A 143 -5.96 -14.55 -3.14
CA GLN A 143 -7.20 -15.04 -2.52
C GLN A 143 -8.44 -14.37 -3.14
N LEU A 144 -8.39 -13.08 -3.41
CA LEU A 144 -9.47 -12.37 -4.11
C LEU A 144 -9.69 -12.90 -5.53
N ASP A 145 -8.63 -13.25 -6.26
CA ASP A 145 -8.77 -13.77 -7.63
C ASP A 145 -9.35 -15.20 -7.65
N GLN A 146 -9.12 -16.01 -6.63
CA GLN A 146 -9.65 -17.36 -6.49
C GLN A 146 -11.14 -17.40 -6.10
N ASP A 147 -11.64 -16.38 -5.38
CA ASP A 147 -13.02 -16.33 -4.93
C ASP A 147 -13.98 -15.88 -6.06
N ARG A 148 -14.34 -16.84 -6.93
CA ARG A 148 -15.25 -16.63 -8.08
C ARG A 148 -16.72 -16.45 -7.67
N ILE A 149 -17.11 -16.92 -6.48
CA ILE A 149 -18.53 -16.97 -6.07
C ILE A 149 -19.03 -15.57 -5.69
N ALA A 150 -18.18 -14.72 -5.18
CA ALA A 150 -18.53 -13.38 -4.69
C ALA A 150 -18.36 -12.25 -5.72
N LEU A 151 -18.20 -12.53 -7.02
CA LEU A 151 -17.86 -11.55 -8.07
C LEU A 151 -18.74 -10.30 -8.13
N ALA A 152 -20.01 -10.40 -7.71
CA ALA A 152 -20.96 -9.30 -7.75
C ALA A 152 -21.27 -8.67 -6.38
N SER A 153 -20.55 -9.05 -5.31
CA SER A 153 -20.86 -8.55 -3.97
C SER A 153 -20.30 -7.14 -3.73
N SER A 154 -21.08 -6.31 -3.03
CA SER A 154 -20.62 -4.98 -2.59
C SER A 154 -19.46 -5.07 -1.59
N ALA A 155 -19.40 -6.16 -0.82
CA ALA A 155 -18.31 -6.45 0.11
C ALA A 155 -16.98 -6.57 -0.64
N ARG A 156 -16.92 -7.40 -1.70
CA ARG A 156 -15.72 -7.56 -2.53
C ARG A 156 -15.24 -6.24 -3.13
N ARG A 157 -16.16 -5.39 -3.61
CA ARG A 157 -15.80 -4.07 -4.13
C ARG A 157 -15.11 -3.20 -3.07
N ARG A 158 -15.59 -3.23 -1.82
CA ARG A 158 -14.95 -2.51 -0.72
C ARG A 158 -13.56 -3.04 -0.43
N THR A 159 -13.39 -4.37 -0.38
CA THR A 159 -12.08 -5.01 -0.18
C THR A 159 -11.09 -4.64 -1.28
N ILE A 160 -11.49 -4.71 -2.57
CA ILE A 160 -10.62 -4.30 -3.68
C ILE A 160 -10.23 -2.82 -3.56
N SER A 161 -11.16 -1.94 -3.20
CA SER A 161 -10.88 -0.51 -3.05
C SER A 161 -9.95 -0.22 -1.88
N GLU A 162 -10.10 -0.95 -0.77
CA GLU A 162 -9.23 -0.87 0.41
C GLU A 162 -7.80 -1.32 0.07
N LEU A 163 -7.66 -2.50 -0.56
CA LEU A 163 -6.36 -3.02 -0.99
C LEU A 163 -5.68 -2.09 -1.99
N ARG A 164 -6.42 -1.56 -2.97
CA ARG A 164 -5.86 -0.59 -3.91
C ARG A 164 -5.30 0.63 -3.21
N ARG A 165 -6.00 1.16 -2.22
CA ARG A 165 -5.53 2.31 -1.44
C ARG A 165 -4.25 1.97 -0.64
N ARG A 166 -4.21 0.78 0.01
CA ARG A 166 -3.04 0.31 0.75
C ARG A 166 -1.83 0.13 -0.17
N VAL A 167 -2.00 -0.59 -1.27
CA VAL A 167 -0.94 -0.86 -2.26
C VAL A 167 -0.41 0.45 -2.87
N PHE A 168 -1.29 1.38 -3.22
CA PHE A 168 -0.89 2.68 -3.77
C PHE A 168 -0.08 3.52 -2.76
N ALA A 169 -0.48 3.53 -1.49
CA ALA A 169 0.27 4.22 -0.45
C ALA A 169 1.67 3.64 -0.27
N LEU A 170 1.81 2.31 -0.28
CA LEU A 170 3.11 1.62 -0.22
C LEU A 170 3.98 1.89 -1.45
N GLN A 171 3.40 1.86 -2.65
CA GLN A 171 4.10 2.20 -3.88
C GLN A 171 4.72 3.60 -3.83
N LEU A 172 3.94 4.60 -3.40
CA LEU A 172 4.43 5.97 -3.26
C LEU A 172 5.51 6.09 -2.19
N LEU A 173 5.34 5.40 -1.06
CA LEU A 173 6.30 5.43 0.03
C LEU A 173 7.62 4.79 -0.36
N TRP A 174 7.60 3.59 -0.93
CA TRP A 174 8.82 2.92 -1.36
C TRP A 174 9.51 3.63 -2.54
N GLY A 175 8.74 4.23 -3.45
CA GLY A 175 9.28 5.11 -4.47
C GLY A 175 10.01 6.34 -3.88
N ALA A 176 9.47 6.93 -2.82
CA ALA A 176 10.14 8.02 -2.13
C ALA A 176 11.42 7.59 -1.38
N HIS A 177 11.43 6.38 -0.77
CA HIS A 177 12.64 5.81 -0.18
C HIS A 177 13.69 5.46 -1.23
N HIS A 178 13.28 4.93 -2.40
CA HIS A 178 14.19 4.71 -3.52
C HIS A 178 14.91 6.01 -3.91
N LEU A 179 14.15 7.11 -4.06
CA LEU A 179 14.72 8.43 -4.36
C LEU A 179 15.65 8.94 -3.25
N LEU A 180 15.29 8.73 -1.98
CA LEU A 180 16.16 9.07 -0.84
C LEU A 180 17.51 8.36 -0.90
N CYS A 181 17.50 7.09 -1.30
CA CYS A 181 18.67 6.21 -1.38
C CYS A 181 19.36 6.28 -2.76
N ALA A 182 18.89 7.10 -3.69
CA ALA A 182 19.43 7.18 -5.05
C ALA A 182 20.95 7.53 -5.05
N PRO A 183 21.72 6.97 -5.99
CA PRO A 183 23.17 7.13 -6.01
C PRO A 183 23.64 8.55 -6.31
N ASP A 184 22.78 9.37 -6.88
CA ASP A 184 22.95 10.80 -7.19
C ASP A 184 22.26 11.73 -6.17
N GLY A 185 21.72 11.18 -5.08
CA GLY A 185 21.05 11.92 -4.04
C GLY A 185 22.00 12.50 -2.99
N THR A 186 21.54 13.52 -2.26
CA THR A 186 22.29 14.21 -1.20
C THR A 186 22.83 13.27 -0.12
N LEU A 187 22.09 12.19 0.18
CA LEU A 187 22.54 11.19 1.15
C LEU A 187 23.73 10.37 0.62
N ALA A 188 23.73 10.02 -0.66
CA ALA A 188 24.83 9.29 -1.29
C ALA A 188 26.10 10.14 -1.39
N GLU A 189 25.97 11.44 -1.64
CA GLU A 189 27.08 12.40 -1.64
C GLU A 189 27.70 12.56 -0.24
N ALA A 190 26.85 12.55 0.80
CA ALA A 190 27.31 12.68 2.19
C ALA A 190 28.06 11.46 2.71
N LEU A 191 27.82 10.29 2.13
CA LEU A 191 28.51 9.06 2.51
C LEU A 191 29.88 8.97 1.84
N THR A 192 30.94 9.21 2.60
CA THR A 192 32.32 9.10 2.10
C THR A 192 32.81 7.65 2.05
N ASP A 193 32.28 6.78 2.92
CA ASP A 193 32.65 5.37 3.00
C ASP A 193 32.11 4.56 1.82
N PRO A 194 32.95 3.79 1.10
CA PRO A 194 32.53 2.97 -0.03
C PRO A 194 31.59 1.82 0.36
N VAL A 195 31.69 1.28 1.59
CA VAL A 195 30.80 0.23 2.08
C VAL A 195 29.40 0.80 2.34
N GLY A 196 29.32 1.97 2.98
CA GLY A 196 28.08 2.70 3.20
C GLY A 196 27.37 3.02 1.87
N ARG A 197 28.11 3.56 0.88
CA ARG A 197 27.55 3.82 -0.46
C ARG A 197 27.07 2.55 -1.16
N ARG A 198 27.75 1.43 -1.00
CA ARG A 198 27.29 0.14 -1.54
C ARG A 198 25.99 -0.32 -0.88
N ARG A 199 25.89 -0.24 0.46
CA ARG A 199 24.67 -0.57 1.19
C ARG A 199 23.50 0.35 0.83
N LEU A 200 23.75 1.63 0.66
CA LEU A 200 22.73 2.57 0.23
C LEU A 200 22.17 2.21 -1.16
N ARG A 201 23.03 1.86 -2.12
CA ARG A 201 22.61 1.37 -3.43
C ARG A 201 21.82 0.07 -3.35
N GLN A 202 22.18 -0.83 -2.43
CA GLN A 202 21.40 -2.03 -2.19
C GLN A 202 20.01 -1.71 -1.64
N ALA A 203 19.92 -0.76 -0.69
CA ALA A 203 18.63 -0.29 -0.17
C ALA A 203 17.77 0.33 -1.28
N ALA A 204 18.36 1.17 -2.13
CA ALA A 204 17.67 1.76 -3.28
C ALA A 204 17.10 0.68 -4.21
N ALA A 205 17.90 -0.35 -4.55
CA ALA A 205 17.44 -1.44 -5.40
C ALA A 205 16.29 -2.26 -4.79
N VAL A 206 16.32 -2.51 -3.47
CA VAL A 206 15.23 -3.20 -2.77
C VAL A 206 13.96 -2.36 -2.76
N TYR A 207 14.05 -1.06 -2.46
CA TYR A 207 12.88 -0.17 -2.50
C TYR A 207 12.30 -0.03 -3.92
N GLU A 208 13.14 0.02 -4.96
CA GLU A 208 12.71 0.02 -6.36
C GLU A 208 11.94 -1.26 -6.70
N ALA A 209 12.49 -2.42 -6.33
CA ALA A 209 11.83 -3.71 -6.56
C ALA A 209 10.48 -3.80 -5.86
N ASN A 210 10.41 -3.37 -4.58
CA ASN A 210 9.17 -3.36 -3.81
C ASN A 210 8.13 -2.38 -4.40
N SER A 211 8.56 -1.19 -4.84
CA SER A 211 7.70 -0.21 -5.51
C SER A 211 7.15 -0.75 -6.84
N ALA A 212 7.99 -1.43 -7.63
CA ALA A 212 7.58 -2.08 -8.88
C ALA A 212 6.59 -3.23 -8.63
N ALA A 213 6.82 -4.07 -7.61
CA ALA A 213 5.91 -5.13 -7.23
C ALA A 213 4.55 -4.57 -6.77
N ALA A 214 4.55 -3.49 -5.97
CA ALA A 214 3.33 -2.79 -5.59
C ALA A 214 2.58 -2.23 -6.80
N ALA A 215 3.27 -1.67 -7.79
CA ALA A 215 2.66 -1.19 -9.03
C ALA A 215 1.97 -2.33 -9.80
N GLN A 216 2.57 -3.51 -9.86
CA GLN A 216 1.97 -4.69 -10.49
C GLN A 216 0.71 -5.16 -9.75
N LEU A 217 0.75 -5.21 -8.40
CA LEU A 217 -0.44 -5.54 -7.59
C LEU A 217 -1.55 -4.51 -7.77
N TYR A 218 -1.21 -3.22 -7.85
CA TYR A 218 -2.19 -2.16 -8.11
C TYR A 218 -2.88 -2.33 -9.47
N ALA A 219 -2.13 -2.69 -10.51
CA ALA A 219 -2.68 -2.98 -11.85
C ALA A 219 -3.60 -4.22 -11.81
N ARG A 220 -3.18 -5.33 -11.17
CA ARG A 220 -4.01 -6.53 -11.00
C ARG A 220 -5.34 -6.24 -10.28
N LEU A 221 -5.30 -5.44 -9.22
CA LEU A 221 -6.52 -5.00 -8.53
C LEU A 221 -7.41 -4.10 -9.41
N GLY A 222 -6.81 -3.32 -10.33
CA GLY A 222 -7.53 -2.56 -11.36
C GLY A 222 -8.30 -3.48 -12.30
N ASP A 223 -7.66 -4.52 -12.79
CA ASP A 223 -8.27 -5.52 -13.65
C ASP A 223 -9.39 -6.30 -12.93
N ALA A 224 -9.17 -6.66 -11.66
CA ALA A 224 -10.19 -7.31 -10.83
C ALA A 224 -11.42 -6.42 -10.66
N PHE A 225 -11.24 -5.12 -10.45
CA PHE A 225 -12.33 -4.14 -10.36
C PHE A 225 -13.10 -4.01 -11.69
N THR A 226 -12.39 -3.99 -12.81
CA THR A 226 -12.97 -3.90 -14.16
C THR A 226 -13.78 -5.16 -14.47
N ARG A 227 -13.22 -6.35 -14.18
CA ARG A 227 -13.94 -7.63 -14.33
C ARG A 227 -15.23 -7.67 -13.51
N GLN A 228 -15.18 -7.19 -12.26
CA GLN A 228 -16.38 -7.12 -11.41
C GLN A 228 -17.45 -6.20 -12.02
N SER A 229 -17.05 -5.05 -12.55
CA SER A 229 -17.97 -4.11 -13.20
C SER A 229 -18.60 -4.71 -14.46
N ALA A 230 -17.81 -5.45 -15.25
CA ALA A 230 -18.32 -6.15 -16.44
C ALA A 230 -19.41 -7.18 -16.09
N VAL A 231 -19.21 -7.98 -15.05
CA VAL A 231 -20.22 -8.96 -14.58
C VAL A 231 -21.53 -8.28 -14.15
N ILE A 232 -21.44 -7.13 -13.48
CA ILE A 232 -22.64 -6.37 -13.08
C ILE A 232 -23.35 -5.83 -14.32
N ASN A 233 -22.60 -5.25 -15.27
CA ASN A 233 -23.19 -4.73 -16.51
C ASN A 233 -23.86 -5.83 -17.34
N GLU A 234 -23.24 -7.02 -17.41
CA GLU A 234 -23.83 -8.18 -18.09
C GLU A 234 -25.17 -8.57 -17.46
N ARG A 235 -25.25 -8.63 -16.12
CA ARG A 235 -26.52 -8.91 -15.42
C ARG A 235 -27.59 -7.83 -15.67
N LEU A 236 -27.20 -6.55 -15.68
CA LEU A 236 -28.11 -5.45 -16.00
C LEU A 236 -28.61 -5.54 -17.44
N THR A 237 -27.74 -5.88 -18.39
CA THR A 237 -28.09 -6.10 -19.79
C THR A 237 -29.09 -7.25 -19.93
N LEU A 238 -28.86 -8.39 -19.24
CA LEU A 238 -29.79 -9.52 -19.24
C LEU A 238 -31.18 -9.12 -18.71
N VAL A 239 -31.23 -8.36 -17.61
CA VAL A 239 -32.49 -7.83 -17.07
C VAL A 239 -33.18 -6.97 -18.12
N THR A 240 -32.47 -6.04 -18.75
CA THR A 240 -33.03 -5.14 -19.76
C THR A 240 -33.55 -5.90 -20.97
N VAL A 241 -32.80 -6.88 -21.48
CA VAL A 241 -33.17 -7.72 -22.63
C VAL A 241 -34.44 -8.54 -22.35
N VAL A 242 -34.64 -8.96 -21.09
CA VAL A 242 -35.86 -9.68 -20.69
C VAL A 242 -37.06 -8.73 -20.49
N PHE A 243 -36.84 -7.62 -19.81
CA PHE A 243 -37.93 -6.68 -19.46
C PHE A 243 -38.43 -5.84 -20.64
N LEU A 244 -37.54 -5.46 -21.58
CA LEU A 244 -37.92 -4.59 -22.69
C LEU A 244 -39.02 -5.19 -23.58
N PRO A 245 -38.88 -6.42 -24.10
CA PRO A 245 -39.96 -7.07 -24.88
C PRO A 245 -41.24 -7.24 -24.06
N LEU A 246 -41.12 -7.62 -22.80
CA LEU A 246 -42.28 -7.82 -21.92
C LEU A 246 -43.05 -6.48 -21.73
N THR A 247 -42.34 -5.37 -21.55
CA THR A 247 -42.92 -4.04 -21.41
C THR A 247 -43.65 -3.60 -22.69
N VAL A 248 -43.00 -3.82 -23.86
CA VAL A 248 -43.62 -3.49 -25.17
C VAL A 248 -44.93 -4.26 -25.38
N ILE A 249 -44.90 -5.58 -25.09
CA ILE A 249 -46.08 -6.44 -25.25
C ILE A 249 -47.17 -6.02 -24.26
N SER A 250 -46.82 -5.81 -22.99
CA SER A 250 -47.81 -5.37 -21.99
C SER A 250 -48.42 -4.00 -22.34
N SER A 251 -47.60 -3.08 -22.87
CA SER A 251 -48.09 -1.76 -23.33
C SER A 251 -49.01 -1.89 -24.53
N PHE A 252 -48.68 -2.77 -25.50
CA PHE A 252 -49.50 -3.03 -26.67
C PHE A 252 -50.86 -3.60 -26.30
N PHE A 253 -50.90 -4.59 -25.42
CA PHE A 253 -52.19 -5.15 -24.93
C PHE A 253 -52.94 -4.23 -23.96
N GLY A 254 -52.26 -3.26 -23.34
CA GLY A 254 -52.91 -2.20 -22.53
C GLY A 254 -53.58 -1.13 -23.34
N MET A 255 -53.33 -1.04 -24.66
CA MET A 255 -53.99 -0.09 -25.55
C MET A 255 -55.33 -0.70 -26.02
N ASN A 256 -56.44 -0.14 -25.55
CA ASN A 256 -57.81 -0.55 -25.93
C ASN A 256 -58.12 -0.22 -27.40
N PHE A 257 -57.63 -1.02 -28.34
CA PHE A 257 -58.07 -0.97 -29.72
C PHE A 257 -59.40 -1.73 -29.88
N GLY A 258 -60.39 -1.12 -30.52
CA GLY A 258 -61.66 -1.74 -30.75
C GLY A 258 -61.54 -3.11 -31.43
N TRP A 259 -60.61 -3.30 -32.39
CA TRP A 259 -60.31 -4.58 -33.03
C TRP A 259 -59.90 -5.67 -32.02
N MET A 260 -59.11 -5.33 -31.00
CA MET A 260 -58.68 -6.30 -29.97
C MET A 260 -59.84 -6.75 -29.09
N THR A 261 -60.76 -5.84 -28.72
CA THR A 261 -61.91 -6.16 -27.89
C THR A 261 -62.89 -7.10 -28.63
N ASP A 262 -63.00 -6.98 -29.95
CA ASP A 262 -63.86 -7.80 -30.77
C ASP A 262 -63.27 -9.18 -31.09
N HIS A 263 -61.95 -9.32 -31.20
CA HIS A 263 -61.27 -10.57 -31.61
C HIS A 263 -60.66 -11.35 -30.44
N ILE A 264 -60.39 -10.73 -29.31
CA ILE A 264 -59.79 -11.37 -28.11
C ILE A 264 -60.86 -11.56 -27.00
N GLY A 265 -62.12 -11.57 -27.35
CA GLY A 265 -63.23 -11.70 -26.40
C GLY A 265 -63.40 -13.08 -25.75
N SER A 266 -62.61 -14.12 -26.17
CA SER A 266 -62.68 -15.47 -25.56
C SER A 266 -61.52 -15.68 -24.61
N ALA A 267 -61.75 -16.45 -23.51
CA ALA A 267 -60.68 -16.83 -22.56
C ALA A 267 -59.55 -17.59 -23.26
N GLY A 268 -59.80 -18.38 -24.28
CA GLY A 268 -58.79 -19.10 -25.06
C GLY A 268 -57.91 -18.17 -25.88
N SER A 269 -58.45 -17.16 -26.55
CA SER A 269 -57.69 -16.14 -27.31
C SER A 269 -56.82 -15.30 -26.38
N PHE A 270 -57.31 -14.98 -25.19
CA PHE A 270 -56.53 -14.24 -24.18
C PHE A 270 -55.34 -15.05 -23.68
N ILE A 271 -55.53 -16.35 -23.40
CA ILE A 271 -54.42 -17.21 -22.94
C ILE A 271 -53.37 -17.39 -24.03
N VAL A 272 -53.75 -17.63 -25.28
CA VAL A 272 -52.80 -17.85 -26.38
C VAL A 272 -52.06 -16.57 -26.78
N LEU A 273 -52.75 -15.45 -26.99
CA LEU A 273 -52.16 -14.20 -27.45
C LEU A 273 -51.65 -13.34 -26.29
N GLY A 274 -52.40 -13.26 -25.19
CA GLY A 274 -52.07 -12.40 -24.07
C GLY A 274 -50.97 -12.97 -23.17
N ILE A 275 -50.87 -14.30 -23.04
CA ILE A 275 -49.86 -14.95 -22.18
C ILE A 275 -48.86 -15.74 -23.03
N GLY A 276 -49.32 -16.56 -23.98
CA GLY A 276 -48.48 -17.46 -24.78
C GLY A 276 -47.46 -16.71 -25.64
N LEU A 277 -47.86 -15.65 -26.32
CA LEU A 277 -46.97 -14.86 -27.18
C LEU A 277 -45.86 -14.15 -26.36
N PRO A 278 -46.16 -13.47 -25.25
CA PRO A 278 -45.12 -12.91 -24.38
C PRO A 278 -44.14 -13.93 -23.84
N VAL A 279 -44.63 -15.10 -23.40
CA VAL A 279 -43.80 -16.18 -22.88
C VAL A 279 -42.91 -16.77 -23.98
N ALA A 280 -43.45 -16.99 -25.19
CA ALA A 280 -42.67 -17.47 -26.32
C ALA A 280 -41.54 -16.51 -26.74
N LEU A 281 -41.85 -15.23 -26.78
CA LEU A 281 -40.86 -14.16 -27.07
C LEU A 281 -39.80 -14.09 -26.00
N LEU A 282 -40.14 -14.21 -24.73
CA LEU A 282 -39.19 -14.22 -23.60
C LEU A 282 -38.28 -15.44 -23.71
N VAL A 283 -38.80 -16.62 -23.98
CA VAL A 283 -37.99 -17.84 -24.16
C VAL A 283 -37.06 -17.69 -25.37
N ALA A 284 -37.57 -17.20 -26.50
CA ALA A 284 -36.76 -16.97 -27.70
C ALA A 284 -35.61 -15.97 -27.43
N THR A 285 -35.90 -14.89 -26.68
CA THR A 285 -34.89 -13.87 -26.32
C THR A 285 -33.82 -14.47 -25.40
N VAL A 286 -34.21 -15.23 -24.38
CA VAL A 286 -33.26 -15.90 -23.45
C VAL A 286 -32.40 -16.92 -24.16
N LEU A 287 -32.98 -17.72 -25.07
CA LEU A 287 -32.26 -18.69 -25.89
C LEU A 287 -31.27 -17.97 -26.83
N GLY A 288 -31.70 -16.89 -27.49
CA GLY A 288 -30.88 -16.08 -28.36
C GLY A 288 -29.66 -15.53 -27.61
N VAL A 289 -29.85 -14.91 -26.45
CA VAL A 289 -28.76 -14.41 -25.61
C VAL A 289 -27.79 -15.53 -25.18
N ARG A 290 -28.30 -16.70 -24.77
CA ARG A 290 -27.45 -17.86 -24.43
C ARG A 290 -26.62 -18.38 -25.61
N MET A 291 -27.17 -18.38 -26.79
CA MET A 291 -26.42 -18.78 -28.00
C MET A 291 -25.33 -17.80 -28.40
N PHE A 292 -25.55 -16.49 -28.16
CA PHE A 292 -24.56 -15.45 -28.44
C PHE A 292 -23.51 -15.28 -27.35
N SER A 293 -23.87 -15.46 -26.07
CA SER A 293 -22.92 -15.36 -24.95
C SER A 293 -22.11 -16.64 -24.69
N GLY A 294 -22.45 -17.76 -25.32
CA GLY A 294 -21.70 -19.03 -25.27
C GLY A 294 -20.56 -19.14 -26.29
N ARG A 295 -20.30 -18.10 -27.05
CA ARG A 295 -19.11 -17.94 -27.93
C ARG A 295 -18.15 -16.95 -27.34
#